data_5273aed18025ad0d763efb515855d070
#
_entry.id   5273aed18025ad0d763efb515855d070
#
_cell.length_a   1.000
_cell.length_b   1.000
_cell.length_c   1.000
_cell.angle_alpha   90.00
_cell.angle_beta   90.00
_cell.angle_gamma   90.00
#
_symmetry.space_group_name_H-M   'P 1'
#
loop_
_entity.id
_entity.type
_entity.pdbx_description
1 polymer ?
#
loop_
_entity_poly.entity_id
_entity_poly.type
_entity_poly.pdbx_seq_one_letter_code
_entity_poly.pdbx_strand_id
1 'polypeptide(L)'
;MTKPLSKDNQNSLKILLQKRTPYSKIMKILPNISKTTISKYNKLFFGGASPTLVGRKPRIPEKTQQYIANSIRNGKMDGPKAAVKFLASQGISMTYDGVKKMLRRNGFKARRKVNTNLITQTNMKLRLAWAKAHRHYNAADWSRWVFSDETRVNMWGSDGVSYYWSDKPGTMRPHQIKTQVQDNGGGVMFWGCITAEGPGYGTTILEGTINSEEYIKILETSLLDTLDYYDKRVSDIRFQQDKASPHKSVVTKKWFTDNGFSADEILDWPAQSPDLNPIEHVWSELKRRLDTYQKCPTTKEELTNRISTEWNKFTKEDCLRYIDSMPKRIEAVIKSKGGPTAY
;
A
#
# COMPACT_ATOMS: atom_id res chain seq x y z
N MET A 1 -30.29 -34.89 48.81
CA MET A 1 -29.24 -33.83 49.01
C MET A 1 -27.92 -34.53 49.33
N THR A 2 -26.88 -34.27 48.57
CA THR A 2 -25.53 -34.88 48.82
C THR A 2 -24.95 -34.32 50.11
N LYS A 3 -24.53 -35.19 51.04
CA LYS A 3 -23.91 -34.80 52.32
C LYS A 3 -22.69 -33.88 52.06
N PRO A 4 -22.54 -32.78 52.85
CA PRO A 4 -21.36 -31.92 52.75
C PRO A 4 -20.08 -32.73 53.11
N LEU A 5 -18.93 -32.36 52.49
CA LEU A 5 -17.63 -32.91 52.82
C LEU A 5 -17.30 -32.66 54.29
N SER A 6 -16.58 -33.62 54.94
CA SER A 6 -16.01 -33.39 56.25
C SER A 6 -15.09 -32.18 56.29
N LYS A 7 -14.96 -31.51 57.43
CA LYS A 7 -14.12 -30.31 57.60
C LYS A 7 -12.66 -30.59 57.19
N ASP A 8 -12.12 -31.75 57.45
CA ASP A 8 -10.74 -32.13 57.06
C ASP A 8 -10.58 -32.26 55.57
N ASN A 9 -11.54 -32.89 54.87
CA ASN A 9 -11.57 -32.96 53.44
C ASN A 9 -11.76 -31.59 52.75
N GLN A 10 -12.54 -30.68 53.37
CA GLN A 10 -12.67 -29.33 52.89
C GLN A 10 -11.36 -28.54 52.99
N ASN A 11 -10.64 -28.67 54.13
CA ASN A 11 -9.35 -28.01 54.35
C ASN A 11 -8.31 -28.53 53.39
N SER A 12 -8.20 -29.87 53.25
CA SER A 12 -7.28 -30.51 52.32
C SER A 12 -7.57 -30.09 50.86
N LEU A 13 -8.83 -30.06 50.45
CA LEU A 13 -9.27 -29.62 49.17
C LEU A 13 -8.95 -28.13 48.94
N LYS A 14 -9.16 -27.27 49.94
CA LYS A 14 -8.83 -25.84 49.86
C LYS A 14 -7.34 -25.61 49.63
N ILE A 15 -6.46 -26.33 50.37
CA ILE A 15 -5.01 -26.26 50.21
C ILE A 15 -4.59 -26.70 48.81
N LEU A 16 -5.15 -27.83 48.31
CA LEU A 16 -4.82 -28.36 46.98
C LEU A 16 -5.29 -27.41 45.87
N LEU A 17 -6.44 -26.78 46.04
CA LEU A 17 -6.95 -25.76 45.10
C LEU A 17 -6.11 -24.48 45.15
N GLN A 18 -5.70 -24.02 46.34
CA GLN A 18 -4.77 -22.87 46.48
C GLN A 18 -3.43 -23.12 45.76
N LYS A 19 -2.92 -24.36 45.89
CA LYS A 19 -1.70 -24.80 45.14
C LYS A 19 -1.95 -25.04 43.67
N ARG A 20 -3.15 -24.68 43.14
CA ARG A 20 -3.55 -24.87 41.72
C ARG A 20 -3.33 -26.31 41.23
N THR A 21 -3.53 -27.31 42.11
CA THR A 21 -3.40 -28.71 41.74
C THR A 21 -4.50 -29.10 40.73
N PRO A 22 -4.16 -29.75 39.61
CA PRO A 22 -5.17 -30.19 38.63
C PRO A 22 -6.21 -31.11 39.26
N TYR A 23 -7.48 -30.99 38.88
CA TYR A 23 -8.58 -31.80 39.43
C TYR A 23 -8.35 -33.29 39.32
N SER A 24 -7.73 -33.76 38.21
CA SER A 24 -7.33 -35.16 38.03
C SER A 24 -6.34 -35.64 39.09
N LYS A 25 -5.45 -34.77 39.56
CA LYS A 25 -4.49 -35.07 40.62
C LYS A 25 -5.14 -34.99 42.00
N ILE A 26 -6.05 -34.05 42.18
CA ILE A 26 -6.87 -33.93 43.41
C ILE A 26 -7.71 -35.18 43.62
N MET A 27 -8.35 -35.70 42.56
CA MET A 27 -9.12 -36.95 42.60
C MET A 27 -8.28 -38.20 42.92
N LYS A 28 -6.97 -38.20 42.60
CA LYS A 28 -6.06 -39.26 43.00
C LYS A 28 -5.66 -39.17 44.47
N ILE A 29 -5.56 -37.95 45.03
CA ILE A 29 -5.19 -37.71 46.43
C ILE A 29 -6.41 -37.87 47.34
N LEU A 30 -7.56 -37.51 46.87
CA LEU A 30 -8.85 -37.57 47.58
C LEU A 30 -9.85 -38.40 46.75
N PRO A 31 -9.72 -39.74 46.73
CA PRO A 31 -10.44 -40.59 45.78
C PRO A 31 -11.97 -40.58 45.95
N ASN A 32 -12.47 -40.19 47.11
CA ASN A 32 -13.89 -40.13 47.40
C ASN A 32 -14.56 -38.79 47.00
N ILE A 33 -13.84 -37.91 46.30
CA ILE A 33 -14.36 -36.58 45.91
C ILE A 33 -14.49 -36.53 44.37
N SER A 34 -15.72 -36.34 43.91
CA SER A 34 -15.99 -36.24 42.49
C SER A 34 -15.51 -34.90 41.90
N LYS A 35 -15.28 -34.85 40.58
CA LYS A 35 -14.91 -33.64 39.86
C LYS A 35 -15.95 -32.49 40.05
N THR A 36 -17.22 -32.85 40.10
CA THR A 36 -18.33 -31.90 40.34
C THR A 36 -18.26 -31.31 41.76
N THR A 37 -17.92 -32.12 42.75
CA THR A 37 -17.71 -31.68 44.12
C THR A 37 -16.52 -30.74 44.23
N ILE A 38 -15.40 -31.04 43.59
CA ILE A 38 -14.20 -30.16 43.50
C ILE A 38 -14.58 -28.82 42.89
N SER A 39 -15.32 -28.83 41.79
CA SER A 39 -15.80 -27.60 41.12
C SER A 39 -16.72 -26.77 42.01
N LYS A 40 -17.65 -27.41 42.73
CA LYS A 40 -18.55 -26.75 43.71
C LYS A 40 -17.78 -26.06 44.83
N TYR A 41 -16.82 -26.72 45.43
CA TYR A 41 -16.01 -26.15 46.51
C TYR A 41 -14.97 -25.14 45.99
N ASN A 42 -14.48 -25.27 44.81
CA ASN A 42 -13.64 -24.23 44.14
C ASN A 42 -14.46 -22.93 43.96
N LYS A 43 -15.72 -23.04 43.55
CA LYS A 43 -16.62 -21.91 43.42
C LYS A 43 -16.93 -21.29 44.78
N LEU A 44 -17.10 -22.12 45.83
CA LEU A 44 -17.36 -21.69 47.17
C LEU A 44 -16.17 -20.95 47.79
N PHE A 45 -14.95 -21.47 47.64
CA PHE A 45 -13.74 -20.95 48.27
C PHE A 45 -13.10 -19.78 47.54
N PHE A 46 -13.21 -19.74 46.19
CA PHE A 46 -12.43 -18.86 45.32
C PHE A 46 -13.27 -18.19 44.21
N GLY A 47 -14.60 -18.17 44.34
CA GLY A 47 -15.47 -17.51 43.35
C GLY A 47 -15.53 -18.18 41.99
N GLY A 48 -15.05 -19.42 41.88
CA GLY A 48 -15.09 -20.17 40.61
C GLY A 48 -13.93 -19.88 39.65
N ALA A 49 -12.91 -19.16 40.08
CA ALA A 49 -11.70 -19.04 39.29
C ALA A 49 -11.10 -20.45 39.06
N SER A 50 -11.33 -21.00 37.87
CA SER A 50 -10.75 -22.28 37.46
C SER A 50 -9.24 -22.15 37.47
N PRO A 51 -8.47 -23.11 38.02
CA PRO A 51 -7.02 -23.09 37.82
C PRO A 51 -6.77 -23.08 36.31
N THR A 52 -6.12 -22.04 35.83
CA THR A 52 -5.70 -21.97 34.44
C THR A 52 -4.90 -23.21 34.17
N LEU A 53 -5.46 -24.15 33.40
CA LEU A 53 -4.72 -25.28 32.88
C LEU A 53 -3.51 -24.68 32.16
N VAL A 54 -2.32 -24.86 32.73
CA VAL A 54 -1.08 -24.49 32.07
C VAL A 54 -1.07 -25.29 30.77
N GLY A 55 -1.42 -24.61 29.67
CA GLY A 55 -1.51 -25.23 28.35
C GLY A 55 -0.15 -25.87 28.01
N ARG A 56 -0.16 -26.81 27.08
CA ARG A 56 1.06 -27.44 26.57
C ARG A 56 2.10 -26.37 26.27
N LYS A 57 3.31 -26.48 26.82
CA LYS A 57 4.43 -25.57 26.55
C LYS A 57 4.59 -25.37 25.03
N PRO A 58 4.80 -24.14 24.56
CA PRO A 58 5.00 -23.88 23.15
C PRO A 58 6.17 -24.72 22.63
N ARG A 59 5.98 -25.36 21.47
CA ARG A 59 7.01 -26.18 20.84
C ARG A 59 8.22 -25.36 20.38
N ILE A 60 8.00 -24.09 20.08
CA ILE A 60 9.04 -23.12 19.72
C ILE A 60 9.34 -22.27 20.96
N PRO A 61 10.58 -22.24 21.45
CA PRO A 61 10.99 -21.40 22.58
C PRO A 61 10.69 -19.92 22.32
N GLU A 62 10.34 -19.18 23.34
CA GLU A 62 9.95 -17.77 23.22
C GLU A 62 11.05 -16.90 22.59
N LYS A 63 12.31 -17.10 22.97
CA LYS A 63 13.47 -16.43 22.37
C LYS A 63 13.54 -16.67 20.86
N THR A 64 13.28 -17.91 20.43
CA THR A 64 13.27 -18.28 18.99
C THR A 64 12.09 -17.63 18.26
N GLN A 65 10.91 -17.54 18.89
CA GLN A 65 9.77 -16.81 18.32
C GLN A 65 10.10 -15.33 18.15
N GLN A 66 10.73 -14.71 19.14
CA GLN A 66 11.16 -13.31 19.08
C GLN A 66 12.21 -13.09 18.00
N TYR A 67 13.18 -13.99 17.86
CA TYR A 67 14.18 -13.91 16.79
C TYR A 67 13.52 -13.95 15.40
N ILE A 68 12.60 -14.90 15.18
CA ILE A 68 11.83 -15.01 13.92
C ILE A 68 11.03 -13.73 13.67
N ALA A 69 10.34 -13.21 14.69
CA ALA A 69 9.56 -11.99 14.59
C ALA A 69 10.42 -10.79 14.18
N ASN A 70 11.58 -10.62 14.80
CA ASN A 70 12.52 -9.55 14.47
C ASN A 70 13.13 -9.73 13.07
N SER A 71 13.44 -10.96 12.69
CA SER A 71 13.97 -11.27 11.36
C SER A 71 12.97 -10.95 10.24
N ILE A 72 11.67 -11.18 10.49
CA ILE A 72 10.60 -10.78 9.55
C ILE A 72 10.44 -9.25 9.52
N ARG A 73 10.47 -8.56 10.66
CA ARG A 73 10.40 -7.08 10.72
C ARG A 73 11.55 -6.42 9.95
N ASN A 74 12.73 -7.02 10.02
CA ASN A 74 13.94 -6.50 9.38
C ASN A 74 14.17 -7.02 7.96
N GLY A 75 13.19 -7.74 7.38
CA GLY A 75 13.29 -8.27 6.02
C GLY A 75 14.27 -9.42 5.81
N LYS A 76 14.88 -9.96 6.88
CA LYS A 76 15.79 -11.11 6.81
C LYS A 76 15.06 -12.44 6.55
N MET A 77 13.77 -12.50 6.83
CA MET A 77 12.89 -13.63 6.55
C MET A 77 11.58 -13.16 5.89
N ASP A 78 11.15 -13.86 4.86
CA ASP A 78 9.96 -13.54 4.05
C ASP A 78 8.68 -14.21 4.57
N GLY A 79 8.60 -14.50 5.86
CA GLY A 79 7.39 -15.04 6.47
C GLY A 79 7.45 -16.55 6.77
N PRO A 80 6.30 -17.28 6.80
CA PRO A 80 6.23 -18.63 7.36
C PRO A 80 7.15 -19.66 6.68
N LYS A 81 7.31 -19.59 5.34
CA LYS A 81 8.17 -20.55 4.61
C LYS A 81 9.64 -20.46 5.04
N ALA A 82 10.17 -19.22 5.13
CA ALA A 82 11.53 -18.98 5.57
C ALA A 82 11.72 -19.38 7.05
N ALA A 83 10.72 -19.08 7.89
CA ALA A 83 10.75 -19.46 9.31
C ALA A 83 10.70 -20.98 9.53
N VAL A 84 9.96 -21.75 8.71
CA VAL A 84 10.00 -23.22 8.74
C VAL A 84 11.39 -23.74 8.42
N LYS A 85 12.04 -23.22 7.35
CA LYS A 85 13.41 -23.61 6.99
C LYS A 85 14.41 -23.30 8.12
N PHE A 86 14.29 -22.12 8.72
CA PHE A 86 15.12 -21.73 9.86
C PHE A 86 14.90 -22.66 11.08
N LEU A 87 13.66 -22.96 11.44
CA LEU A 87 13.35 -23.86 12.55
C LEU A 87 13.91 -25.27 12.30
N ALA A 88 13.80 -25.77 11.07
CA ALA A 88 14.39 -27.06 10.68
C ALA A 88 15.92 -27.07 10.86
N SER A 89 16.62 -25.99 10.51
CA SER A 89 18.07 -25.86 10.74
C SER A 89 18.45 -25.81 12.22
N GLN A 90 17.50 -25.47 13.11
CA GLN A 90 17.66 -25.50 14.57
C GLN A 90 17.16 -26.81 15.19
N GLY A 91 16.88 -27.84 14.40
CA GLY A 91 16.36 -29.14 14.88
C GLY A 91 14.90 -29.11 15.35
N ILE A 92 14.16 -28.00 15.09
CA ILE A 92 12.77 -27.85 15.49
C ILE A 92 11.86 -28.15 14.30
N SER A 93 11.25 -29.32 14.27
CA SER A 93 10.28 -29.70 13.24
C SER A 93 8.93 -29.01 13.48
N MET A 94 8.51 -28.13 12.57
CA MET A 94 7.21 -27.43 12.59
C MET A 94 6.59 -27.40 11.20
N THR A 95 5.27 -27.55 11.15
CA THR A 95 4.50 -27.40 9.91
C THR A 95 4.35 -25.92 9.55
N TYR A 96 4.15 -25.65 8.27
CA TYR A 96 3.83 -24.29 7.76
C TYR A 96 2.67 -23.64 8.54
N ASP A 97 1.58 -24.39 8.77
CA ASP A 97 0.42 -23.87 9.50
C ASP A 97 0.71 -23.63 10.99
N GLY A 98 1.56 -24.46 11.59
CA GLY A 98 2.02 -24.24 12.96
C GLY A 98 2.77 -22.92 13.11
N VAL A 99 3.69 -22.65 12.20
CA VAL A 99 4.44 -21.37 12.15
C VAL A 99 3.51 -20.19 11.81
N LYS A 100 2.58 -20.35 10.87
CA LYS A 100 1.58 -19.33 10.54
C LYS A 100 0.70 -18.97 11.75
N LYS A 101 0.27 -19.96 12.53
CA LYS A 101 -0.48 -19.73 13.78
C LYS A 101 0.37 -19.00 14.82
N MET A 102 1.65 -19.36 14.97
CA MET A 102 2.57 -18.67 15.87
C MET A 102 2.76 -17.19 15.45
N LEU A 103 3.00 -16.92 14.17
CA LEU A 103 3.13 -15.56 13.66
C LEU A 103 1.85 -14.72 13.88
N ARG A 104 0.66 -15.31 13.67
CA ARG A 104 -0.62 -14.65 13.94
C ARG A 104 -0.78 -14.27 15.42
N ARG A 105 -0.38 -15.16 16.37
CA ARG A 105 -0.38 -14.86 17.80
C ARG A 105 0.56 -13.71 18.16
N ASN A 106 1.65 -13.55 17.41
CA ASN A 106 2.59 -12.44 17.54
C ASN A 106 2.17 -11.18 16.74
N GLY A 107 0.91 -11.10 16.29
CA GLY A 107 0.35 -9.93 15.61
C GLY A 107 0.65 -9.80 14.12
N PHE A 108 1.34 -10.78 13.50
CA PHE A 108 1.62 -10.73 12.07
C PHE A 108 0.40 -11.14 11.24
N LYS A 109 0.13 -10.35 10.19
CA LYS A 109 -0.88 -10.65 9.16
C LYS A 109 -0.19 -10.70 7.80
N ALA A 110 -0.59 -11.63 6.96
CA ALA A 110 -0.17 -11.62 5.56
C ALA A 110 -0.72 -10.34 4.89
N ARG A 111 0.16 -9.61 4.20
CA ARG A 111 -0.19 -8.45 3.38
C ARG A 111 0.39 -8.64 1.99
N ARG A 112 -0.30 -8.11 0.98
CA ARG A 112 0.22 -8.11 -0.38
C ARG A 112 1.45 -7.18 -0.43
N LYS A 113 2.53 -7.63 -1.10
CA LYS A 113 3.66 -6.74 -1.41
C LYS A 113 3.14 -5.67 -2.40
N VAL A 114 3.49 -4.44 -2.15
CA VAL A 114 3.19 -3.35 -3.08
C VAL A 114 4.25 -3.40 -4.17
N ASN A 115 3.81 -3.38 -5.43
CA ASN A 115 4.74 -3.24 -6.55
C ASN A 115 5.14 -1.76 -6.61
N THR A 116 6.41 -1.48 -6.33
CA THR A 116 7.00 -0.15 -6.48
C THR A 116 8.26 -0.28 -7.31
N ASN A 117 8.63 0.76 -8.03
CA ASN A 117 9.91 0.83 -8.70
C ASN A 117 11.05 0.68 -7.68
N LEU A 118 12.09 -0.04 -8.06
CA LEU A 118 13.29 -0.15 -7.23
C LEU A 118 13.98 1.22 -7.14
N ILE A 119 13.95 1.83 -5.97
CA ILE A 119 14.65 3.10 -5.72
C ILE A 119 16.07 2.78 -5.30
N THR A 120 17.04 3.30 -6.03
CA THR A 120 18.47 3.14 -5.69
C THR A 120 18.81 3.89 -4.40
N GLN A 121 19.88 3.49 -3.70
CA GLN A 121 20.35 4.18 -2.49
C GLN A 121 20.67 5.66 -2.74
N THR A 122 21.20 5.96 -3.92
CA THR A 122 21.47 7.34 -4.34
C THR A 122 20.19 8.14 -4.46
N ASN A 123 19.18 7.59 -5.15
CA ASN A 123 17.88 8.26 -5.30
C ASN A 123 17.14 8.37 -3.96
N MET A 124 17.26 7.40 -3.05
CA MET A 124 16.72 7.53 -1.69
C MET A 124 17.33 8.73 -0.95
N LYS A 125 18.64 8.95 -1.05
CA LYS A 125 19.31 10.12 -0.43
C LYS A 125 18.82 11.44 -1.05
N LEU A 126 18.71 11.51 -2.36
CA LEU A 126 18.21 12.69 -3.09
C LEU A 126 16.76 12.99 -2.73
N ARG A 127 15.88 11.97 -2.74
CA ARG A 127 14.48 12.08 -2.33
C ARG A 127 14.33 12.59 -0.90
N LEU A 128 15.13 12.05 0.02
CA LEU A 128 15.11 12.48 1.42
C LEU A 128 15.61 13.93 1.57
N ALA A 129 16.66 14.32 0.88
CA ALA A 129 17.19 15.68 0.90
C ALA A 129 16.15 16.67 0.37
N TRP A 130 15.56 16.36 -0.78
CA TRP A 130 14.50 17.17 -1.40
C TRP A 130 13.27 17.30 -0.48
N ALA A 131 12.79 16.18 0.08
CA ALA A 131 11.66 16.20 1.00
C ALA A 131 11.94 17.04 2.26
N LYS A 132 13.15 16.99 2.81
CA LYS A 132 13.55 17.85 3.94
C LYS A 132 13.60 19.33 3.57
N ALA A 133 14.10 19.68 2.38
CA ALA A 133 14.14 21.04 1.88
C ALA A 133 12.74 21.63 1.70
N HIS A 134 11.75 20.83 1.30
CA HIS A 134 10.37 21.26 1.07
C HIS A 134 9.43 21.01 2.27
N ARG A 135 9.96 20.56 3.42
CA ARG A 135 9.16 20.23 4.61
C ARG A 135 8.33 21.40 5.15
N HIS A 136 8.86 22.60 5.00
CA HIS A 136 8.21 23.84 5.48
C HIS A 136 7.13 24.37 4.55
N TYR A 137 6.96 23.79 3.35
CA TYR A 137 5.95 24.21 2.39
C TYR A 137 4.55 23.94 2.91
N ASN A 138 3.70 24.95 2.84
CA ASN A 138 2.28 24.88 3.17
C ASN A 138 1.41 24.72 1.91
N ALA A 139 0.09 24.68 2.04
CA ALA A 139 -0.82 24.51 0.91
C ALA A 139 -0.68 25.61 -0.14
N ALA A 140 -0.44 26.87 0.28
CA ALA A 140 -0.25 28.00 -0.64
C ALA A 140 1.04 27.86 -1.47
N ASP A 141 2.11 27.31 -0.88
CA ASP A 141 3.34 27.05 -1.63
C ASP A 141 3.11 25.97 -2.69
N TRP A 142 2.40 24.90 -2.34
CA TRP A 142 2.10 23.82 -3.27
C TRP A 142 1.07 24.21 -4.34
N SER A 143 0.19 25.16 -4.07
CA SER A 143 -0.79 25.66 -5.06
C SER A 143 -0.15 26.37 -6.25
N ARG A 144 1.11 26.81 -6.13
CA ARG A 144 1.88 27.36 -7.22
C ARG A 144 2.49 26.31 -8.15
N TRP A 145 2.40 25.03 -7.81
CA TRP A 145 2.97 23.97 -8.63
C TRP A 145 2.01 23.51 -9.72
N VAL A 146 2.57 23.25 -10.88
CA VAL A 146 1.94 22.55 -11.99
C VAL A 146 2.55 21.16 -12.06
N PHE A 147 1.79 20.15 -11.72
CA PHE A 147 2.24 18.76 -11.70
C PHE A 147 1.87 18.08 -13.01
N SER A 148 2.84 17.53 -13.70
CA SER A 148 2.63 16.84 -14.97
C SER A 148 3.19 15.43 -14.98
N ASP A 149 2.67 14.60 -15.87
CA ASP A 149 3.18 13.26 -16.13
C ASP A 149 2.51 12.64 -17.37
N GLU A 150 3.01 11.48 -17.81
CA GLU A 150 2.39 10.65 -18.82
C GLU A 150 1.79 9.39 -18.19
N THR A 151 0.65 8.98 -18.74
CA THR A 151 0.07 7.69 -18.38
C THR A 151 -0.31 6.88 -19.62
N ARG A 152 0.00 5.58 -19.60
CA ARG A 152 -0.52 4.67 -20.59
C ARG A 152 -1.95 4.27 -20.26
N VAL A 153 -2.84 4.37 -21.22
CA VAL A 153 -4.21 3.87 -21.12
C VAL A 153 -4.40 2.77 -22.15
N ASN A 154 -4.69 1.57 -21.66
CA ASN A 154 -4.87 0.39 -22.50
C ASN A 154 -6.30 0.32 -23.04
N MET A 155 -6.48 -0.23 -24.25
CA MET A 155 -7.80 -0.44 -24.84
C MET A 155 -8.58 -1.51 -24.09
N TRP A 156 -7.90 -2.54 -23.58
CA TRP A 156 -8.51 -3.68 -22.91
C TRP A 156 -7.99 -3.84 -21.49
N GLY A 157 -8.91 -3.70 -20.54
CA GLY A 157 -8.66 -3.97 -19.14
C GLY A 157 -7.80 -2.91 -18.43
N SER A 158 -8.12 -2.68 -17.18
CA SER A 158 -7.29 -1.88 -16.30
C SER A 158 -6.05 -2.66 -15.87
N ASP A 159 -4.99 -1.96 -15.50
CA ASP A 159 -3.76 -2.53 -14.93
C ASP A 159 -3.99 -3.17 -13.55
N GLY A 160 -5.26 -3.16 -13.07
CA GLY A 160 -5.67 -3.63 -11.76
C GLY A 160 -6.03 -5.13 -11.70
N VAL A 161 -6.06 -5.65 -10.48
CA VAL A 161 -6.58 -6.99 -10.17
C VAL A 161 -8.10 -6.92 -10.15
N SER A 162 -8.77 -7.67 -11.04
CA SER A 162 -10.21 -7.81 -10.99
C SER A 162 -10.62 -8.98 -10.08
N TYR A 163 -11.72 -8.81 -9.35
CA TYR A 163 -12.30 -9.84 -8.48
C TYR A 163 -13.69 -10.19 -9.00
N TYR A 164 -14.07 -11.45 -8.84
CA TYR A 164 -15.45 -11.87 -9.06
C TYR A 164 -15.99 -12.58 -7.82
N TRP A 165 -17.30 -12.53 -7.66
CA TRP A 165 -18.00 -13.26 -6.61
C TRP A 165 -18.56 -14.56 -7.18
N SER A 166 -18.31 -15.68 -6.51
CA SER A 166 -18.83 -16.99 -6.90
C SER A 166 -19.31 -17.77 -5.69
N ASP A 167 -20.45 -18.42 -5.87
CA ASP A 167 -21.05 -19.37 -4.93
C ASP A 167 -20.51 -20.80 -5.13
N LYS A 168 -19.86 -21.07 -6.27
CA LYS A 168 -19.36 -22.39 -6.64
C LYS A 168 -17.89 -22.30 -7.09
N PRO A 169 -16.94 -22.73 -6.24
CA PRO A 169 -15.53 -22.78 -6.65
C PRO A 169 -15.33 -23.82 -7.77
N GLY A 170 -14.46 -23.47 -8.72
CA GLY A 170 -14.05 -24.37 -9.81
C GLY A 170 -14.88 -24.31 -11.10
N THR A 171 -15.98 -23.54 -11.14
CA THR A 171 -16.75 -23.33 -12.36
C THR A 171 -16.42 -21.97 -12.96
N MET A 172 -15.71 -21.92 -14.08
CA MET A 172 -15.42 -20.67 -14.78
C MET A 172 -16.58 -20.32 -15.73
N ARG A 173 -17.28 -19.22 -15.43
CA ARG A 173 -18.28 -18.62 -16.31
C ARG A 173 -17.65 -17.50 -17.14
N PRO A 174 -18.16 -17.14 -18.32
CA PRO A 174 -17.57 -16.11 -19.19
C PRO A 174 -17.27 -14.79 -18.47
N HIS A 175 -18.15 -14.31 -17.60
CA HIS A 175 -17.97 -13.06 -16.82
C HIS A 175 -16.92 -13.16 -15.68
N GLN A 176 -16.41 -14.35 -15.40
CA GLN A 176 -15.39 -14.61 -14.38
C GLN A 176 -13.98 -14.66 -14.99
N ILE A 177 -13.92 -14.63 -16.32
CA ILE A 177 -12.67 -14.69 -17.07
C ILE A 177 -12.31 -13.28 -17.50
N LYS A 178 -11.16 -12.79 -17.05
CA LYS A 178 -10.57 -11.58 -17.63
C LYS A 178 -9.91 -12.00 -18.96
N THR A 179 -10.50 -11.57 -20.07
CA THR A 179 -9.93 -11.82 -21.39
C THR A 179 -8.57 -11.14 -21.46
N GLN A 180 -7.52 -11.91 -21.73
CA GLN A 180 -6.21 -11.36 -22.03
C GLN A 180 -6.09 -11.25 -23.55
N VAL A 181 -5.85 -10.03 -24.02
CA VAL A 181 -5.49 -9.76 -25.41
C VAL A 181 -4.01 -9.43 -25.44
N GLN A 182 -3.29 -9.87 -26.47
CA GLN A 182 -1.87 -9.58 -26.65
C GLN A 182 -1.67 -8.05 -26.59
N ASP A 183 -0.68 -7.59 -25.83
CA ASP A 183 -0.40 -6.18 -25.55
C ASP A 183 -1.59 -5.36 -25.03
N ASN A 184 -2.54 -6.02 -24.34
CA ASN A 184 -3.81 -5.44 -23.88
C ASN A 184 -4.62 -4.76 -25.01
N GLY A 185 -4.52 -5.29 -26.25
CA GLY A 185 -5.19 -4.75 -27.43
C GLY A 185 -4.65 -3.42 -27.92
N GLY A 186 -3.43 -3.07 -27.51
CA GLY A 186 -2.87 -1.75 -27.74
C GLY A 186 -3.28 -0.74 -26.67
N GLY A 187 -3.02 0.53 -26.93
CA GLY A 187 -3.34 1.63 -26.03
C GLY A 187 -2.78 2.93 -26.56
N VAL A 188 -2.99 3.98 -25.80
CA VAL A 188 -2.46 5.33 -26.08
C VAL A 188 -1.70 5.84 -24.87
N MET A 189 -0.72 6.71 -25.09
CA MET A 189 -0.13 7.52 -24.04
C MET A 189 -0.95 8.80 -23.93
N PHE A 190 -1.15 9.26 -22.72
CA PHE A 190 -1.83 10.51 -22.44
C PHE A 190 -0.96 11.36 -21.51
N TRP A 191 -0.57 12.52 -21.98
CA TRP A 191 0.10 13.54 -21.17
C TRP A 191 -0.94 14.49 -20.59
N GLY A 192 -0.75 14.94 -19.36
CA GLY A 192 -1.59 15.97 -18.76
C GLY A 192 -0.90 16.65 -17.59
N CYS A 193 -1.48 17.74 -17.15
CA CYS A 193 -1.03 18.45 -15.96
C CYS A 193 -2.22 18.89 -15.10
N ILE A 194 -1.95 19.06 -13.80
CA ILE A 194 -2.92 19.61 -12.84
C ILE A 194 -2.35 20.83 -12.15
N THR A 195 -3.20 21.79 -11.88
CA THR A 195 -2.93 23.01 -11.15
C THR A 195 -3.89 23.15 -9.97
N ALA A 196 -3.64 24.08 -9.08
CA ALA A 196 -4.60 24.44 -8.02
C ALA A 196 -5.91 25.03 -8.56
N GLU A 197 -5.93 25.47 -9.82
CA GLU A 197 -7.13 26.00 -10.47
C GLU A 197 -7.94 24.93 -11.20
N GLY A 198 -7.34 23.74 -11.45
CA GLY A 198 -8.01 22.62 -12.10
C GLY A 198 -7.08 21.80 -13.00
N PRO A 199 -7.66 20.89 -13.80
CA PRO A 199 -6.90 20.14 -14.80
C PRO A 199 -6.46 21.08 -15.93
N GLY A 200 -5.22 20.89 -16.42
CA GLY A 200 -4.77 21.56 -17.62
C GLY A 200 -5.23 20.85 -18.89
N TYR A 201 -4.83 21.37 -20.03
CA TYR A 201 -5.03 20.70 -21.30
C TYR A 201 -4.23 19.38 -21.32
N GLY A 202 -4.84 18.33 -21.86
CA GLY A 202 -4.21 17.02 -22.00
C GLY A 202 -4.05 16.65 -23.47
N THR A 203 -2.96 15.97 -23.78
CA THR A 203 -2.64 15.51 -25.15
C THR A 203 -2.53 14.01 -25.21
N THR A 204 -3.24 13.39 -26.16
CA THR A 204 -3.12 11.95 -26.45
C THR A 204 -2.06 11.73 -27.52
N ILE A 205 -1.12 10.84 -27.25
CA ILE A 205 -0.07 10.42 -28.16
C ILE A 205 -0.45 9.05 -28.70
N LEU A 206 -0.78 9.00 -29.98
CA LEU A 206 -1.34 7.80 -30.63
C LEU A 206 -0.28 6.79 -31.03
N GLU A 207 0.92 7.22 -31.37
CA GLU A 207 1.98 6.39 -31.93
C GLU A 207 3.35 6.78 -31.38
N GLY A 208 4.20 5.74 -31.23
CA GLY A 208 5.62 5.93 -30.93
C GLY A 208 5.98 6.14 -29.45
N THR A 209 7.21 6.48 -29.23
CA THR A 209 7.80 6.95 -27.97
C THR A 209 7.98 8.46 -28.08
N ILE A 210 7.64 9.17 -27.03
CA ILE A 210 7.83 10.63 -26.96
C ILE A 210 9.33 10.92 -27.07
N ASN A 211 9.71 11.61 -28.16
CA ASN A 211 11.04 12.20 -28.30
C ASN A 211 11.04 13.65 -27.81
N SER A 212 12.20 14.33 -27.85
CA SER A 212 12.32 15.68 -27.33
C SER A 212 11.53 16.70 -28.12
N GLU A 213 11.39 16.53 -29.43
CA GLU A 213 10.62 17.45 -30.30
C GLU A 213 9.12 17.29 -30.07
N GLU A 214 8.64 16.08 -29.95
CA GLU A 214 7.24 15.79 -29.60
C GLU A 214 6.89 16.30 -28.20
N TYR A 215 7.83 16.14 -27.25
CA TYR A 215 7.65 16.65 -25.91
C TYR A 215 7.53 18.19 -25.90
N ILE A 216 8.38 18.88 -26.65
CA ILE A 216 8.28 20.35 -26.80
C ILE A 216 6.92 20.77 -27.37
N LYS A 217 6.42 20.09 -28.41
CA LYS A 217 5.08 20.35 -28.93
C LYS A 217 3.98 20.20 -27.88
N ILE A 218 4.08 19.16 -27.03
CA ILE A 218 3.15 18.97 -25.92
C ILE A 218 3.24 20.15 -24.93
N LEU A 219 4.45 20.61 -24.61
CA LEU A 219 4.61 21.76 -23.71
C LEU A 219 4.02 23.03 -24.33
N GLU A 220 4.19 23.25 -25.62
CA GLU A 220 3.65 24.42 -26.36
C GLU A 220 2.11 24.40 -26.39
N THR A 221 1.51 23.26 -26.77
CA THR A 221 0.06 23.16 -26.98
C THR A 221 -0.73 22.77 -25.73
N SER A 222 -0.10 22.27 -24.67
CA SER A 222 -0.82 21.85 -23.47
C SER A 222 -0.38 22.61 -22.24
N LEU A 223 0.93 22.76 -21.98
CA LEU A 223 1.38 23.49 -20.81
C LEU A 223 1.14 25.00 -20.96
N LEU A 224 1.62 25.60 -22.06
CA LEU A 224 1.45 27.06 -22.27
C LEU A 224 -0.02 27.43 -22.40
N ASP A 225 -0.82 26.66 -23.15
CA ASP A 225 -2.27 26.89 -23.26
C ASP A 225 -2.96 26.76 -21.88
N THR A 226 -2.51 25.84 -21.01
CA THR A 226 -3.03 25.74 -19.64
C THR A 226 -2.70 26.97 -18.81
N LEU A 227 -1.48 27.51 -18.94
CA LEU A 227 -1.10 28.72 -18.21
C LEU A 227 -1.90 29.91 -18.70
N ASP A 228 -2.08 30.05 -20.01
CA ASP A 228 -2.90 31.09 -20.59
C ASP A 228 -4.36 31.01 -20.15
N TYR A 229 -4.95 29.81 -20.20
CA TYR A 229 -6.34 29.57 -19.77
C TYR A 229 -6.59 29.96 -18.30
N TYR A 230 -5.62 29.75 -17.41
CA TYR A 230 -5.72 30.09 -15.99
C TYR A 230 -5.09 31.45 -15.65
N ASP A 231 -4.75 32.25 -16.64
CA ASP A 231 -4.09 33.56 -16.46
C ASP A 231 -2.88 33.50 -15.54
N LYS A 232 -2.01 32.51 -15.78
CA LYS A 232 -0.79 32.27 -15.02
C LYS A 232 0.44 32.63 -15.83
N ARG A 233 1.33 33.42 -15.23
CA ARG A 233 2.65 33.66 -15.83
C ARG A 233 3.63 32.56 -15.40
N VAL A 234 4.60 32.27 -16.23
CA VAL A 234 5.67 31.33 -15.93
C VAL A 234 6.40 31.66 -14.62
N SER A 235 6.58 32.96 -14.32
CA SER A 235 7.17 33.43 -13.07
C SER A 235 6.36 33.09 -11.80
N ASP A 236 5.08 32.84 -11.93
CA ASP A 236 4.15 32.65 -10.81
C ASP A 236 4.00 31.17 -10.42
N ILE A 237 4.52 30.27 -11.26
CA ILE A 237 4.36 28.83 -11.09
C ILE A 237 5.71 28.10 -10.94
N ARG A 238 5.65 26.88 -10.42
CA ARG A 238 6.72 25.91 -10.47
C ARG A 238 6.25 24.69 -11.26
N PHE A 239 6.90 24.42 -12.39
CA PHE A 239 6.56 23.29 -13.22
C PHE A 239 7.32 22.04 -12.78
N GLN A 240 6.58 20.95 -12.59
CA GLN A 240 7.15 19.65 -12.24
C GLN A 240 7.06 18.69 -13.44
N GLN A 241 8.14 18.02 -13.73
CA GLN A 241 8.24 16.89 -14.63
C GLN A 241 9.21 15.84 -14.07
N ASP A 242 9.18 14.62 -14.60
CA ASP A 242 10.16 13.61 -14.25
C ASP A 242 11.52 13.82 -14.97
N LYS A 243 12.49 12.95 -14.71
CA LYS A 243 13.83 12.98 -15.32
C LYS A 243 13.97 12.04 -16.53
N ALA A 244 12.92 11.82 -17.31
CA ALA A 244 13.00 11.06 -18.55
C ALA A 244 13.98 11.71 -19.56
N SER A 245 14.54 10.91 -20.46
CA SER A 245 15.55 11.40 -21.42
C SER A 245 15.07 12.58 -22.27
N PRO A 246 13.84 12.58 -22.84
CA PRO A 246 13.32 13.71 -23.58
C PRO A 246 13.20 14.99 -22.72
N HIS A 247 12.81 14.86 -21.45
CA HIS A 247 12.57 15.98 -20.55
C HIS A 247 13.84 16.73 -20.13
N LYS A 248 14.98 16.09 -20.15
CA LYS A 248 16.29 16.67 -19.80
C LYS A 248 17.23 16.87 -20.97
N SER A 249 16.75 16.70 -22.18
CA SER A 249 17.57 16.91 -23.39
C SER A 249 18.03 18.37 -23.52
N VAL A 250 19.09 18.61 -24.29
CA VAL A 250 19.61 19.96 -24.51
C VAL A 250 18.55 20.84 -25.15
N VAL A 251 17.80 20.30 -26.13
CA VAL A 251 16.75 21.05 -26.85
C VAL A 251 15.60 21.44 -25.89
N THR A 252 15.17 20.51 -25.06
CA THR A 252 14.10 20.77 -24.07
C THR A 252 14.53 21.80 -23.01
N LYS A 253 15.77 21.69 -22.51
CA LYS A 253 16.32 22.69 -21.57
C LYS A 253 16.38 24.08 -22.19
N LYS A 254 16.84 24.16 -23.45
CA LYS A 254 16.87 25.40 -24.19
C LYS A 254 15.46 26.00 -24.32
N TRP A 255 14.49 25.16 -24.69
CA TRP A 255 13.09 25.57 -24.80
C TRP A 255 12.56 26.16 -23.48
N PHE A 256 12.82 25.52 -22.35
CA PHE A 256 12.43 26.05 -21.02
C PHE A 256 13.03 27.42 -20.77
N THR A 257 14.32 27.59 -21.03
CA THR A 257 15.02 28.88 -20.83
C THR A 257 14.44 29.96 -21.76
N ASP A 258 14.23 29.63 -23.04
CA ASP A 258 13.67 30.55 -24.05
C ASP A 258 12.25 31.01 -23.68
N ASN A 259 11.47 30.17 -22.96
CA ASN A 259 10.12 30.46 -22.49
C ASN A 259 10.06 30.98 -21.03
N GLY A 260 11.21 31.37 -20.47
CA GLY A 260 11.28 32.01 -19.16
C GLY A 260 11.15 31.09 -17.95
N PHE A 261 11.23 29.76 -18.15
CA PHE A 261 11.28 28.81 -17.03
C PHE A 261 12.69 28.69 -16.47
N SER A 262 12.80 28.47 -15.16
CA SER A 262 14.06 28.07 -14.52
C SER A 262 14.32 26.60 -14.73
N ALA A 263 15.24 26.26 -15.64
CA ALA A 263 15.59 24.87 -15.92
C ALA A 263 16.15 24.15 -14.69
N ASP A 264 16.87 24.83 -13.81
CA ASP A 264 17.43 24.27 -12.59
C ASP A 264 16.32 23.90 -11.58
N GLU A 265 15.29 24.73 -11.43
CA GLU A 265 14.16 24.45 -10.56
C GLU A 265 13.34 23.26 -11.05
N ILE A 266 13.14 23.12 -12.36
CA ILE A 266 12.45 21.97 -12.96
C ILE A 266 13.25 20.68 -12.73
N LEU A 267 14.58 20.74 -12.86
CA LEU A 267 15.47 19.59 -12.69
C LEU A 267 15.70 19.20 -11.22
N ASP A 268 15.27 20.03 -10.27
CA ASP A 268 15.38 19.72 -8.83
C ASP A 268 14.45 18.55 -8.42
N TRP A 269 13.38 18.27 -9.17
CA TRP A 269 12.50 17.14 -8.84
C TRP A 269 13.26 15.81 -8.72
N PRO A 270 13.10 15.06 -7.62
CA PRO A 270 13.88 13.84 -7.39
C PRO A 270 13.45 12.71 -8.32
N ALA A 271 14.43 12.02 -8.91
CA ALA A 271 14.16 10.88 -9.79
C ALA A 271 13.46 9.72 -9.05
N GLN A 272 12.72 8.90 -9.78
CA GLN A 272 11.96 7.74 -9.27
C GLN A 272 10.99 8.11 -8.14
N SER A 273 10.22 9.18 -8.32
CA SER A 273 9.33 9.74 -7.30
C SER A 273 7.86 9.85 -7.73
N PRO A 274 7.25 8.80 -8.30
CA PRO A 274 5.83 8.85 -8.64
C PRO A 274 4.95 9.03 -7.39
N ASP A 275 5.34 8.45 -6.27
CA ASP A 275 4.64 8.60 -4.99
C ASP A 275 4.64 10.05 -4.44
N LEU A 276 5.53 10.90 -4.88
CA LEU A 276 5.51 12.35 -4.62
C LEU A 276 4.59 13.10 -5.60
N ASN A 277 4.38 12.59 -6.80
CA ASN A 277 3.57 13.28 -7.81
C ASN A 277 2.07 13.08 -7.56
N PRO A 278 1.28 14.12 -7.25
CA PRO A 278 -0.15 13.98 -7.00
C PRO A 278 -0.95 13.56 -8.22
N ILE A 279 -0.46 13.80 -9.45
CA ILE A 279 -1.16 13.43 -10.69
C ILE A 279 -1.34 11.92 -10.84
N GLU A 280 -0.50 11.11 -10.19
CA GLU A 280 -0.62 9.64 -10.20
C GLU A 280 -1.97 9.16 -9.61
N HIS A 281 -2.51 9.90 -8.64
CA HIS A 281 -3.85 9.64 -8.13
C HIS A 281 -4.94 10.08 -9.12
N VAL A 282 -4.69 11.13 -9.90
CA VAL A 282 -5.58 11.55 -10.98
C VAL A 282 -5.62 10.48 -12.07
N TRP A 283 -4.46 9.91 -12.44
CA TRP A 283 -4.37 8.78 -13.37
C TRP A 283 -5.16 7.57 -12.90
N SER A 284 -5.03 7.24 -11.61
CA SER A 284 -5.79 6.13 -11.02
C SER A 284 -7.29 6.36 -11.08
N GLU A 285 -7.74 7.59 -10.82
CA GLU A 285 -9.14 7.97 -10.91
C GLU A 285 -9.64 8.02 -12.36
N LEU A 286 -8.86 8.57 -13.29
CA LEU A 286 -9.16 8.56 -14.72
C LEU A 286 -9.38 7.13 -15.23
N LYS A 287 -8.44 6.23 -14.96
CA LYS A 287 -8.55 4.80 -15.34
C LYS A 287 -9.77 4.14 -14.71
N ARG A 288 -10.08 4.45 -13.45
CA ARG A 288 -11.28 3.96 -12.78
C ARG A 288 -12.57 4.46 -13.45
N ARG A 289 -12.63 5.71 -13.89
CA ARG A 289 -13.78 6.24 -14.63
C ARG A 289 -13.91 5.56 -16.00
N LEU A 290 -12.82 5.36 -16.70
CA LEU A 290 -12.82 4.61 -17.98
C LEU A 290 -13.27 3.16 -17.81
N ASP A 291 -12.94 2.49 -16.70
CA ASP A 291 -13.39 1.14 -16.39
C ASP A 291 -14.91 1.04 -16.14
N THR A 292 -15.62 2.15 -15.94
CA THR A 292 -17.09 2.13 -15.79
C THR A 292 -17.85 2.00 -17.11
N TYR A 293 -17.18 2.18 -18.25
CA TYR A 293 -17.80 2.00 -19.54
C TYR A 293 -18.12 0.52 -19.78
N GLN A 294 -19.37 0.24 -20.17
CA GLN A 294 -19.86 -1.15 -20.34
C GLN A 294 -19.14 -1.92 -21.45
N LYS A 295 -18.66 -1.22 -22.47
CA LYS A 295 -17.96 -1.80 -23.61
C LYS A 295 -16.55 -1.23 -23.69
N CYS A 296 -15.58 -2.08 -23.96
CA CYS A 296 -14.23 -1.64 -24.29
C CYS A 296 -14.23 -0.80 -25.57
N PRO A 297 -13.32 0.17 -25.71
CA PRO A 297 -13.17 0.93 -26.95
C PRO A 297 -12.73 -0.01 -28.09
N THR A 298 -13.22 0.25 -29.30
CA THR A 298 -12.88 -0.56 -30.47
C THR A 298 -11.75 0.03 -31.31
N THR A 299 -11.51 1.34 -31.16
CA THR A 299 -10.44 2.06 -31.84
C THR A 299 -9.66 2.97 -30.88
N LYS A 300 -8.43 3.34 -31.24
CA LYS A 300 -7.64 4.32 -30.47
C LYS A 300 -8.32 5.69 -30.41
N GLU A 301 -9.03 6.06 -31.46
CA GLU A 301 -9.78 7.30 -31.53
C GLU A 301 -10.93 7.31 -30.53
N GLU A 302 -11.71 6.23 -30.44
CA GLU A 302 -12.74 6.08 -29.43
C GLU A 302 -12.16 6.16 -28.02
N LEU A 303 -11.01 5.50 -27.76
CA LEU A 303 -10.32 5.58 -26.48
C LEU A 303 -9.90 7.00 -26.17
N THR A 304 -9.31 7.73 -27.13
CA THR A 304 -8.92 9.14 -26.99
C THR A 304 -10.10 10.03 -26.63
N ASN A 305 -11.22 9.86 -27.30
CA ASN A 305 -12.45 10.64 -27.02
C ASN A 305 -12.97 10.36 -25.61
N ARG A 306 -12.92 9.11 -25.14
CA ARG A 306 -13.30 8.75 -23.77
C ARG A 306 -12.35 9.36 -22.74
N ILE A 307 -11.03 9.31 -23.00
CA ILE A 307 -10.03 9.93 -22.12
C ILE A 307 -10.31 11.42 -21.99
N SER A 308 -10.46 12.13 -23.11
CA SER A 308 -10.75 13.57 -23.12
C SER A 308 -12.06 13.88 -22.38
N THR A 309 -13.10 13.08 -22.59
CA THR A 309 -14.39 13.23 -21.91
C THR A 309 -14.26 13.09 -20.40
N GLU A 310 -13.53 12.07 -19.91
CA GLU A 310 -13.36 11.85 -18.47
C GLU A 310 -12.34 12.81 -17.85
N TRP A 311 -11.31 13.22 -18.60
CA TRP A 311 -10.34 14.23 -18.17
C TRP A 311 -11.02 15.58 -17.92
N ASN A 312 -11.85 16.03 -18.85
CA ASN A 312 -12.57 17.32 -18.73
C ASN A 312 -13.65 17.34 -17.63
N LYS A 313 -13.94 16.20 -17.00
CA LYS A 313 -14.82 16.13 -15.82
C LYS A 313 -14.09 16.33 -14.48
N PHE A 314 -12.77 16.40 -14.48
CA PHE A 314 -12.05 16.77 -13.27
C PHE A 314 -12.31 18.23 -12.94
N THR A 315 -12.53 18.50 -11.68
CA THR A 315 -12.81 19.86 -11.19
C THR A 315 -11.58 20.43 -10.46
N LYS A 316 -11.64 21.72 -10.18
CA LYS A 316 -10.68 22.41 -9.31
C LYS A 316 -10.54 21.67 -7.96
N GLU A 317 -11.66 21.33 -7.35
CA GLU A 317 -11.70 20.63 -6.05
C GLU A 317 -11.04 19.26 -6.10
N ASP A 318 -11.20 18.55 -7.23
CA ASP A 318 -10.51 17.28 -7.44
C ASP A 318 -8.99 17.48 -7.46
N CYS A 319 -8.50 18.43 -8.22
CA CYS A 319 -7.07 18.72 -8.32
C CYS A 319 -6.48 19.21 -6.98
N LEU A 320 -7.15 20.15 -6.32
CA LEU A 320 -6.75 20.65 -5.00
C LEU A 320 -6.65 19.53 -3.97
N ARG A 321 -7.63 18.63 -3.90
CA ARG A 321 -7.62 17.49 -2.98
C ARG A 321 -6.34 16.65 -3.10
N TYR A 322 -5.81 16.46 -4.31
CA TYR A 322 -4.58 15.73 -4.53
C TYR A 322 -3.35 16.58 -4.23
N ILE A 323 -3.32 17.85 -4.63
CA ILE A 323 -2.23 18.79 -4.35
C ILE A 323 -2.08 19.03 -2.84
N ASP A 324 -3.18 19.18 -2.11
CA ASP A 324 -3.19 19.34 -0.65
C ASP A 324 -2.66 18.11 0.11
N SER A 325 -2.48 16.99 -0.58
CA SER A 325 -1.81 15.82 0.00
C SER A 325 -0.28 15.96 0.08
N MET A 326 0.31 16.96 -0.58
CA MET A 326 1.77 17.14 -0.69
C MET A 326 2.49 17.20 0.66
N PRO A 327 2.05 17.95 1.68
CA PRO A 327 2.71 17.94 2.98
C PRO A 327 2.76 16.54 3.61
N LYS A 328 1.69 15.76 3.45
CA LYS A 328 1.65 14.37 3.96
C LYS A 328 2.55 13.43 3.16
N ARG A 329 2.68 13.63 1.84
CA ARG A 329 3.63 12.87 0.99
C ARG A 329 5.07 13.17 1.40
N ILE A 330 5.41 14.43 1.62
CA ILE A 330 6.73 14.87 2.12
C ILE A 330 7.07 14.18 3.45
N GLU A 331 6.17 14.22 4.43
CA GLU A 331 6.38 13.55 5.71
C GLU A 331 6.52 12.02 5.57
N ALA A 332 5.78 11.41 4.64
CA ALA A 332 5.90 9.97 4.36
C ALA A 332 7.28 9.61 3.80
N VAL A 333 7.83 10.42 2.89
CA VAL A 333 9.18 10.23 2.34
C VAL A 333 10.25 10.42 3.42
N ILE A 334 10.11 11.42 4.29
CA ILE A 334 11.02 11.64 5.42
C ILE A 334 10.95 10.43 6.38
N LYS A 335 9.76 9.97 6.73
CA LYS A 335 9.55 8.81 7.59
C LYS A 335 10.13 7.51 7.00
N SER A 336 10.03 7.32 5.68
CA SER A 336 10.61 6.18 4.96
C SER A 336 12.11 6.35 4.68
N LYS A 337 12.74 7.45 5.12
CA LYS A 337 14.15 7.80 4.84
C LYS A 337 14.48 7.81 3.34
N GLY A 338 13.57 8.37 2.55
CA GLY A 338 13.68 8.44 1.09
C GLY A 338 13.25 7.18 0.35
N GLY A 339 12.85 6.14 1.06
CA GLY A 339 12.30 4.91 0.48
C GLY A 339 10.90 5.12 -0.11
N PRO A 340 10.31 4.07 -0.73
CA PRO A 340 8.97 4.14 -1.28
C PRO A 340 7.94 4.39 -0.17
N THR A 341 6.85 5.08 -0.54
CA THR A 341 5.74 5.40 0.36
C THR A 341 4.46 4.63 -0.03
N ALA A 342 3.37 4.88 0.66
CA ALA A 342 2.07 4.26 0.37
C ALA A 342 1.20 5.11 -0.58
N TYR A 343 1.74 6.21 -1.09
CA TYR A 343 1.06 7.07 -2.06
C TYR A 343 1.21 6.57 -3.48
#